data_908b22c201700d501d15e2d4be662d7d
#
_entry.id   908b22c201700d501d15e2d4be662d7d
#
_cell.length_a   1.000
_cell.length_b   1.000
_cell.length_c   1.000
_cell.angle_alpha   90.00
_cell.angle_beta   90.00
_cell.angle_gamma   90.00
#
_symmetry.space_group_name_H-M   'P 1'
#
loop_
_entity.id
_entity.type
_entity.pdbx_description
1 polymer ?
#
loop_
_entity_poly.entity_id
_entity_poly.type
_entity_poly.pdbx_seq_one_letter_code
_entity_poly.pdbx_strand_id
1 'polypeptide(L)' 'MDELSPIFAIAAAAELAGMHPQTLRQYDRLGLVSPTRTAGQSRRYSMRDVLQLREVARLSAEGLNLAGVRRILEL' A
#
# COMPACT_ATOMS: atom_id res chain seq x y z
N MET A 1 -0.05 -2.85 -20.04
CA MET A 1 0.55 -2.65 -18.70
C MET A 1 -0.29 -3.44 -17.71
N ASP A 2 0.33 -4.29 -16.94
CA ASP A 2 -0.43 -5.15 -16.05
C ASP A 2 -0.53 -4.58 -14.63
N GLU A 3 -1.34 -5.21 -13.82
CA GLU A 3 -1.62 -4.83 -12.45
C GLU A 3 -0.40 -4.89 -11.52
N LEU A 4 0.58 -5.70 -11.88
CA LEU A 4 1.77 -5.94 -11.06
C LEU A 4 2.94 -5.03 -11.41
N SER A 5 2.84 -4.24 -12.47
CA SER A 5 3.92 -3.33 -12.86
C SER A 5 4.08 -2.21 -11.84
N PRO A 6 5.28 -2.03 -11.25
CA PRO A 6 5.52 -1.05 -10.20
C PRO A 6 5.76 0.35 -10.79
N ILE A 7 4.70 1.00 -11.21
CA ILE A 7 4.76 2.24 -11.99
C ILE A 7 4.47 3.52 -11.20
N PHE A 8 3.85 3.40 -10.02
CA PHE A 8 3.43 4.60 -9.27
C PHE A 8 4.45 4.98 -8.21
N ALA A 9 4.90 6.23 -8.24
CA ALA A 9 5.66 6.79 -7.13
C ALA A 9 4.77 6.86 -5.89
N ILE A 10 5.38 6.97 -4.71
CA ILE A 10 4.62 6.96 -3.46
C ILE A 10 3.54 8.06 -3.41
N ALA A 11 3.84 9.25 -3.91
CA ALA A 11 2.86 10.35 -3.91
C ALA A 11 1.62 10.00 -4.74
N ALA A 12 1.83 9.43 -5.94
CA ALA A 12 0.73 9.03 -6.82
C ALA A 12 -0.06 7.87 -6.21
N ALA A 13 0.63 6.87 -5.66
CA ALA A 13 -0.02 5.73 -5.02
C ALA A 13 -0.87 6.18 -3.84
N ALA A 14 -0.36 7.08 -3.02
CA ALA A 14 -1.08 7.62 -1.87
C ALA A 14 -2.35 8.34 -2.31
N GLU A 15 -2.25 9.17 -3.35
CA GLU A 15 -3.40 9.89 -3.87
C GLU A 15 -4.46 8.92 -4.40
N LEU A 16 -4.05 7.92 -5.16
CA LEU A 16 -4.98 6.92 -5.69
C LEU A 16 -5.63 6.09 -4.59
N ALA A 17 -4.91 5.84 -3.51
CA ALA A 17 -5.43 5.06 -2.38
C ALA A 17 -6.22 5.91 -1.39
N GLY A 18 -6.19 7.23 -1.52
CA GLY A 18 -6.86 8.13 -0.58
C GLY A 18 -6.17 8.20 0.78
N MET A 19 -4.85 8.07 0.80
CA MET A 19 -4.05 8.05 2.03
C MET A 19 -2.93 9.08 1.96
N HIS A 20 -2.40 9.45 3.13
CA HIS A 20 -1.19 10.27 3.19
C HIS A 20 0.04 9.42 2.86
N PRO A 21 1.05 9.97 2.14
CA PRO A 21 2.27 9.21 1.83
C PRO A 21 2.97 8.63 3.07
N GLN A 22 2.90 9.33 4.20
CA GLN A 22 3.50 8.84 5.44
C GLN A 22 2.83 7.54 5.91
N THR A 23 1.54 7.38 5.66
CA THR A 23 0.81 6.16 5.96
C THR A 23 1.35 4.99 5.13
N LEU A 24 1.66 5.23 3.85
CA LEU A 24 2.25 4.21 3.00
C LEU A 24 3.63 3.78 3.52
N ARG A 25 4.43 4.73 3.99
CA ARG A 25 5.74 4.42 4.58
C ARG A 25 5.60 3.58 5.84
N GLN A 26 4.59 3.89 6.65
CA GLN A 26 4.31 3.12 7.86
C GLN A 26 3.92 1.68 7.51
N TYR A 27 3.04 1.51 6.54
CA TYR A 27 2.59 0.18 6.11
C TYR A 27 3.74 -0.63 5.49
N ASP A 28 4.66 0.03 4.80
CA ASP A 28 5.87 -0.62 4.31
C ASP A 28 6.71 -1.15 5.48
N ARG A 29 6.95 -0.31 6.49
CA ARG A 29 7.72 -0.72 7.67
C ARG A 29 7.07 -1.88 8.42
N LEU A 30 5.74 -1.93 8.44
CA LEU A 30 4.99 -2.99 9.11
C LEU A 30 4.85 -4.25 8.25
N GLY A 31 5.27 -4.19 6.99
CA GLY A 31 5.15 -5.32 6.08
C GLY A 31 3.72 -5.58 5.62
N LEU A 32 2.84 -4.60 5.71
CA LEU A 32 1.45 -4.75 5.25
C LEU A 32 1.33 -4.63 3.74
N VAL A 33 1.90 -3.58 3.18
CA VAL A 33 1.96 -3.37 1.72
C VAL A 33 3.35 -2.81 1.43
N SER A 34 4.19 -3.60 0.79
CA SER A 34 5.58 -3.21 0.53
C SER A 34 5.78 -2.91 -0.95
N PRO A 35 6.36 -1.74 -1.26
CA PRO A 35 6.62 -1.36 -2.65
C PRO A 35 7.84 -2.08 -3.22
N THR A 36 7.95 -2.05 -4.54
CA THR A 36 9.20 -2.39 -5.22
C THR A 36 10.15 -1.20 -5.09
N ARG A 37 11.42 -1.46 -4.83
CA ARG A 37 12.45 -0.41 -4.80
C ARG A 37 13.16 -0.34 -6.13
N THR A 38 13.37 0.88 -6.64
CA THR A 38 14.19 1.11 -7.82
C THR A 38 15.67 1.02 -7.44
N ALA A 39 16.56 1.05 -8.44
CA ALA A 39 17.99 1.07 -8.20
C ALA A 39 18.42 2.25 -7.32
N GLY A 40 17.70 3.38 -7.38
CA GLY A 40 17.92 4.54 -6.53
C GLY A 40 17.21 4.49 -5.19
N GLN A 41 16.65 3.33 -4.82
CA GLN A 41 15.94 3.11 -3.56
C GLN A 41 14.61 3.87 -3.44
N SER A 42 14.08 4.38 -4.55
CA SER A 42 12.75 4.98 -4.57
C SER A 42 11.67 3.92 -4.51
N ARG A 43 10.60 4.21 -3.79
CA ARG A 43 9.44 3.31 -3.71
C ARG A 43 8.60 3.42 -4.97
N ARG A 44 8.21 2.27 -5.52
CA ARG A 44 7.29 2.19 -6.66
C ARG A 44 6.20 1.19 -6.34
N TYR A 45 4.96 1.59 -6.55
CA TYR A 45 3.79 0.76 -6.25
C TYR A 45 3.12 0.34 -7.54
N SER A 46 2.58 -0.88 -7.54
CA SER A 46 1.76 -1.39 -8.63
C SER A 46 0.30 -0.99 -8.42
N MET A 47 -0.53 -1.19 -9.43
CA MET A 47 -1.98 -1.01 -9.26
C MET A 47 -2.52 -1.99 -8.22
N ARG A 48 -1.98 -3.22 -8.18
CA ARG A 48 -2.39 -4.19 -7.16
C ARG A 48 -2.09 -3.67 -5.76
N ASP A 49 -0.93 -3.04 -5.56
CA ASP A 49 -0.59 -2.43 -4.27
C ASP A 49 -1.59 -1.34 -3.91
N VAL A 50 -1.96 -0.50 -4.87
CA VAL A 50 -2.96 0.55 -4.66
C VAL A 50 -4.29 -0.04 -4.23
N LEU A 51 -4.73 -1.12 -4.88
CA LEU A 51 -5.98 -1.79 -4.52
C LEU A 51 -5.93 -2.37 -3.12
N GLN A 52 -4.78 -2.95 -2.72
CA GLN A 52 -4.59 -3.44 -1.35
C GLN A 52 -4.63 -2.30 -0.34
N LEU A 53 -4.01 -1.16 -0.66
CA LEU A 53 -4.05 0.01 0.21
C LEU A 53 -5.48 0.52 0.40
N ARG A 54 -6.26 0.55 -0.67
CA ARG A 54 -7.67 0.95 -0.59
C ARG A 54 -8.46 -0.01 0.29
N GLU A 55 -8.19 -1.30 0.18
CA GLU A 55 -8.84 -2.30 1.04
C GLU A 55 -8.47 -2.12 2.51
N VAL A 56 -7.20 -1.83 2.80
CA VAL A 56 -6.75 -1.53 4.16
C VAL A 56 -7.49 -0.31 4.71
N ALA A 57 -7.64 0.74 3.90
CA ALA A 57 -8.36 1.94 4.31
C ALA A 57 -9.81 1.62 4.65
N ARG A 58 -10.47 0.81 3.82
CA ARG A 58 -11.85 0.39 4.04
C ARG A 58 -11.99 -0.39 5.35
N LEU A 59 -11.11 -1.35 5.57
CA LEU A 59 -11.16 -2.18 6.78
C LEU A 59 -10.89 -1.36 8.04
N SER A 60 -9.97 -0.39 7.96
CA SER A 60 -9.70 0.52 9.07
C SER A 60 -10.93 1.37 9.41
N ALA A 61 -11.63 1.83 8.39
CA ALA A 61 -12.86 2.60 8.58
C ALA A 61 -13.96 1.77 9.23
N GLU A 62 -13.92 0.45 9.06
CA GLU A 62 -14.85 -0.48 9.69
C GLU A 62 -14.45 -0.86 11.13
N GLY A 63 -13.35 -0.28 11.64
CA GLY A 63 -12.93 -0.47 13.02
C GLY A 63 -11.92 -1.57 13.26
N LEU A 64 -11.35 -2.16 12.22
CA LEU A 64 -10.32 -3.18 12.39
C LEU A 64 -8.99 -2.53 12.73
N ASN A 65 -8.23 -3.14 13.64
CA ASN A 65 -6.88 -2.68 13.96
C ASN A 65 -5.86 -3.22 12.94
N LEU A 66 -4.63 -2.71 13.01
CA LEU A 66 -3.59 -3.10 12.04
C LEU A 66 -3.28 -4.59 12.08
N ALA A 67 -3.33 -5.22 13.24
CA ALA A 67 -3.07 -6.66 13.34
C ALA A 67 -4.16 -7.46 12.61
N GLY A 68 -5.42 -7.06 12.76
CA GLY A 68 -6.54 -7.71 12.06
C GLY A 68 -6.44 -7.54 10.55
N VAL A 69 -6.10 -6.34 10.10
CA VAL A 69 -5.90 -6.07 8.67
C VAL A 69 -4.79 -6.95 8.11
N ARG A 70 -3.67 -7.04 8.81
CA ARG A 70 -2.53 -7.86 8.39
C ARG A 70 -2.93 -9.32 8.20
N ARG A 71 -3.70 -9.88 9.13
CA ARG A 71 -4.17 -11.25 9.03
C ARG A 71 -5.03 -11.48 7.80
N ILE A 72 -5.90 -10.54 7.49
CA ILE A 72 -6.75 -10.62 6.29
C ILE A 72 -5.91 -10.61 5.02
N LEU A 73 -4.92 -9.73 4.95
CA LEU A 73 -4.06 -9.61 3.77
C LEU A 73 -3.16 -10.84 3.57
N GLU A 74 -2.85 -11.57 4.62
CA GLU A 74 -2.02 -12.78 4.56
C GLU A 74 -2.81 -14.02 4.12
N LEU A 75 -4.12 -13.94 4.07
CA LEU A 75 -4.95 -15.03 3.60
C LEU A 75 -4.96 -15.12 2.09
#